data_cb70954c466077b4ee84f7ba02446062
#
_entry.id   cb70954c466077b4ee84f7ba02446062
#
_cell.length_a   1.000
_cell.length_b   1.000
_cell.length_c   1.000
_cell.angle_alpha   90.00
_cell.angle_beta   90.00
_cell.angle_gamma   90.00
#
_symmetry.space_group_name_H-M   'P 1'
#
loop_
_entity.id
_entity.type
_entity.pdbx_description
1 polymer ?
#
loop_
_entity_poly.entity_id
_entity_poly.type
_entity_poly.pdbx_seq_one_letter_code
_entity_poly.pdbx_strand_id
1 'polypeptide(L)'
;MHLGATSQDVVDSALMVMVGRVGAILAEDLAAAQDALAELARAHRSTPMVARSLAQHSLPSTFGLRAANWLDGLGQAADRLAAAVADLPVQWGGAAGTLASLSGHVDRAHRAGTLGPEVTAFTLVEDLAAELGLAAELGPGTRTAWPSRAWPRPWPTSWPRAGRSPTTC
;
A
#
# COMPACT_ATOMS: atom_id res chain seq x y z
N MET A 1 18.92 -16.47 -17.85
CA MET A 1 17.97 -16.11 -16.79
C MET A 1 18.60 -15.06 -15.89
N HIS A 2 17.87 -14.15 -15.30
CA HIS A 2 18.35 -13.01 -14.48
C HIS A 2 19.26 -12.01 -15.19
N LEU A 3 19.00 -11.70 -16.46
CA LEU A 3 19.72 -10.66 -17.19
C LEU A 3 19.55 -9.30 -16.48
N GLY A 4 20.62 -8.82 -15.85
CA GLY A 4 20.60 -7.53 -15.15
C GLY A 4 19.80 -7.47 -13.85
N ALA A 5 19.14 -8.56 -13.42
CA ALA A 5 18.36 -8.64 -12.19
C ALA A 5 19.06 -9.47 -11.11
N THR A 6 18.62 -9.29 -9.86
CA THR A 6 18.94 -10.18 -8.75
C THR A 6 17.70 -10.99 -8.34
N SER A 7 17.89 -12.06 -7.58
CA SER A 7 16.78 -12.84 -7.04
C SER A 7 15.82 -12.01 -6.17
N GLN A 8 16.35 -11.01 -5.48
CA GLN A 8 15.53 -10.10 -4.66
C GLN A 8 14.58 -9.26 -5.54
N ASP A 9 15.03 -8.78 -6.70
CA ASP A 9 14.17 -8.05 -7.64
C ASP A 9 12.94 -8.89 -8.05
N VAL A 10 13.16 -10.18 -8.30
CA VAL A 10 12.08 -11.10 -8.66
C VAL A 10 11.11 -11.34 -7.50
N VAL A 11 11.63 -11.57 -6.30
CA VAL A 11 10.82 -11.83 -5.11
C VAL A 11 9.99 -10.61 -4.75
N ASP A 12 10.59 -9.42 -4.75
CA ASP A 12 9.91 -8.18 -4.38
C ASP A 12 8.83 -7.82 -5.42
N SER A 13 9.12 -7.91 -6.71
CA SER A 13 8.12 -7.67 -7.77
C SER A 13 6.98 -8.69 -7.71
N ALA A 14 7.27 -9.97 -7.49
CA ALA A 14 6.24 -10.99 -7.32
C ALA A 14 5.36 -10.71 -6.10
N LEU A 15 5.94 -10.25 -4.98
CA LEU A 15 5.20 -9.85 -3.80
C LEU A 15 4.26 -8.67 -4.11
N MET A 16 4.73 -7.65 -4.84
CA MET A 16 3.89 -6.50 -5.22
C MET A 16 2.71 -6.92 -6.12
N VAL A 17 2.93 -7.82 -7.08
CA VAL A 17 1.84 -8.39 -7.89
C VAL A 17 0.82 -9.13 -7.00
N MET A 18 1.28 -9.91 -6.03
CA MET A 18 0.39 -10.60 -5.08
C MET A 18 -0.38 -9.62 -4.22
N VAL A 19 0.28 -8.58 -3.69
CA VAL A 19 -0.37 -7.52 -2.89
C VAL A 19 -1.44 -6.79 -3.71
N GLY A 20 -1.17 -6.50 -4.98
CA GLY A 20 -2.16 -5.90 -5.88
C GLY A 20 -3.41 -6.79 -6.06
N ARG A 21 -3.23 -8.10 -6.25
CA ARG A 21 -4.35 -9.04 -6.36
C ARG A 21 -5.17 -9.15 -5.07
N VAL A 22 -4.51 -9.21 -3.93
CA VAL A 22 -5.18 -9.20 -2.62
C VAL A 22 -5.90 -7.87 -2.38
N GLY A 23 -5.28 -6.76 -2.78
CA GLY A 23 -5.87 -5.43 -2.69
C GLY A 23 -7.19 -5.32 -3.48
N ALA A 24 -7.26 -5.93 -4.67
CA ALA A 24 -8.49 -5.96 -5.46
C ALA A 24 -9.62 -6.73 -4.74
N ILE A 25 -9.33 -7.88 -4.16
CA ILE A 25 -10.30 -8.67 -3.38
C ILE A 25 -10.79 -7.86 -2.18
N LEU A 26 -9.87 -7.24 -1.44
CA LEU A 26 -10.22 -6.41 -0.29
C LEU A 26 -11.07 -5.19 -0.68
N ALA A 27 -10.84 -4.61 -1.86
CA ALA A 27 -11.62 -3.49 -2.35
C ALA A 27 -13.09 -3.91 -2.63
N GLU A 28 -13.31 -5.10 -3.19
CA GLU A 28 -14.65 -5.66 -3.39
C GLU A 28 -15.38 -5.90 -2.07
N ASP A 29 -14.69 -6.50 -1.08
CA ASP A 29 -15.26 -6.74 0.25
C ASP A 29 -15.61 -5.43 0.97
N LEU A 30 -14.73 -4.43 0.86
CA LEU A 30 -14.95 -3.10 1.43
C LEU A 30 -16.16 -2.41 0.78
N ALA A 31 -16.31 -2.51 -0.54
CA ALA A 31 -17.46 -1.94 -1.23
C ALA A 31 -18.79 -2.58 -0.77
N ALA A 32 -18.82 -3.91 -0.69
CA ALA A 32 -20.00 -4.62 -0.19
C ALA A 32 -20.35 -4.26 1.26
N ALA A 33 -19.33 -4.11 2.12
CA ALA A 33 -19.53 -3.68 3.50
C ALA A 33 -20.04 -2.23 3.61
N GLN A 34 -19.56 -1.33 2.74
CA GLN A 34 -20.03 0.05 2.67
C GLN A 34 -21.49 0.12 2.24
N ASP A 35 -21.91 -0.65 1.23
CA ASP A 35 -23.27 -0.72 0.78
C ASP A 35 -24.21 -1.20 1.91
N ALA A 36 -23.85 -2.27 2.60
CA ALA A 36 -24.61 -2.79 3.74
C ALA A 36 -24.72 -1.75 4.88
N LEU A 37 -23.64 -1.03 5.19
CA LEU A 37 -23.65 0.03 6.20
C LEU A 37 -24.51 1.23 5.78
N ALA A 38 -24.49 1.57 4.49
CA ALA A 38 -25.34 2.63 3.95
C ALA A 38 -26.85 2.28 4.06
N GLU A 39 -27.20 1.03 3.80
CA GLU A 39 -28.57 0.54 4.01
C GLU A 39 -28.97 0.59 5.50
N LEU A 40 -28.12 0.09 6.38
CA LEU A 40 -28.35 0.16 7.84
C LEU A 40 -28.50 1.59 8.33
N ALA A 41 -27.68 2.51 7.86
CA ALA A 41 -27.75 3.91 8.24
C ALA A 41 -29.09 4.54 7.83
N ARG A 42 -29.57 4.23 6.62
CA ARG A 42 -30.88 4.73 6.13
C ARG A 42 -32.03 4.08 6.88
N ALA A 43 -32.04 2.75 7.02
CA ALA A 43 -33.13 2.00 7.66
C ALA A 43 -33.31 2.38 9.15
N HIS A 44 -32.22 2.66 9.84
CA HIS A 44 -32.19 2.96 11.27
C HIS A 44 -31.95 4.44 11.59
N ARG A 45 -32.21 5.33 10.64
CA ARG A 45 -32.01 6.78 10.79
C ARG A 45 -32.65 7.33 12.07
N SER A 46 -33.84 6.84 12.41
CA SER A 46 -34.63 7.31 13.57
C SER A 46 -34.72 6.29 14.70
N THR A 47 -34.03 5.14 14.61
CA THR A 47 -34.05 4.11 15.66
C THR A 47 -33.30 4.60 16.89
N PRO A 48 -33.95 4.78 18.03
CA PRO A 48 -33.30 5.30 19.23
C PRO A 48 -32.24 4.32 19.75
N MET A 49 -31.12 4.85 20.17
CA MET A 49 -30.04 4.12 20.80
C MET A 49 -29.38 4.98 21.88
N VAL A 50 -28.98 4.37 22.98
CA VAL A 50 -28.16 5.05 23.96
C VAL A 50 -26.70 5.13 23.47
N ALA A 51 -26.12 6.32 23.44
CA ALA A 51 -24.69 6.49 23.22
C ALA A 51 -23.90 5.99 24.44
N ARG A 52 -22.61 5.77 24.26
CA ARG A 52 -21.68 5.34 25.31
C ARG A 52 -20.55 6.34 25.46
N SER A 53 -20.19 6.64 26.70
CA SER A 53 -19.03 7.43 27.08
C SER A 53 -18.34 6.77 28.26
N LEU A 54 -17.04 6.45 28.11
CA LEU A 54 -16.27 5.73 29.15
C LEU A 54 -16.97 4.47 29.67
N ALA A 55 -17.48 3.64 28.76
CA ALA A 55 -18.23 2.40 29.03
C ALA A 55 -19.57 2.60 29.79
N GLN A 56 -20.01 3.83 30.02
CA GLN A 56 -21.28 4.17 30.63
C GLN A 56 -22.33 4.62 29.61
N HIS A 57 -23.60 4.57 29.98
CA HIS A 57 -24.68 5.18 29.20
C HIS A 57 -24.48 6.68 29.12
N SER A 58 -24.64 7.24 27.93
CA SER A 58 -24.55 8.67 27.69
C SER A 58 -25.89 9.18 27.13
N LEU A 59 -25.85 10.23 26.34
CA LEU A 59 -27.03 10.88 25.79
C LEU A 59 -27.74 9.99 24.75
N PRO A 60 -29.04 10.23 24.48
CA PRO A 60 -29.74 9.58 23.37
C PRO A 60 -29.06 9.86 22.02
N SER A 61 -29.05 8.85 21.16
CA SER A 61 -28.52 8.89 19.80
C SER A 61 -29.41 8.01 18.90
N THR A 62 -28.96 7.73 17.68
CA THR A 62 -29.62 6.77 16.79
C THR A 62 -28.64 5.70 16.31
N PHE A 63 -29.17 4.51 16.01
CA PHE A 63 -28.35 3.44 15.43
C PHE A 63 -27.90 3.82 14.02
N GLY A 64 -28.73 4.54 13.24
CA GLY A 64 -28.34 5.03 11.93
C GLY A 64 -27.12 5.96 11.95
N LEU A 65 -27.00 6.85 12.96
CA LEU A 65 -25.78 7.68 13.13
C LEU A 65 -24.56 6.82 13.44
N ARG A 66 -24.71 5.77 14.22
CA ARG A 66 -23.62 4.82 14.49
C ARG A 66 -23.16 4.09 13.22
N ALA A 67 -24.10 3.60 12.42
CA ALA A 67 -23.81 2.96 11.15
C ALA A 67 -23.14 3.92 10.15
N ALA A 68 -23.59 5.18 10.10
CA ALA A 68 -22.98 6.21 9.26
C ALA A 68 -21.51 6.50 9.66
N ASN A 69 -21.20 6.53 10.95
CA ASN A 69 -19.83 6.71 11.42
C ASN A 69 -18.92 5.51 11.02
N TRP A 70 -19.44 4.29 11.03
CA TRP A 70 -18.70 3.12 10.55
C TRP A 70 -18.49 3.18 9.04
N LEU A 71 -19.51 3.60 8.29
CA LEU A 71 -19.42 3.79 6.84
C LEU A 71 -18.33 4.81 6.47
N ASP A 72 -18.28 5.95 7.15
CA ASP A 72 -17.24 6.97 6.95
C ASP A 72 -15.83 6.41 7.21
N GLY A 73 -15.65 5.70 8.33
CA GLY A 73 -14.37 5.06 8.64
C GLY A 73 -13.93 4.01 7.61
N LEU A 74 -14.88 3.21 7.10
CA LEU A 74 -14.61 2.24 6.05
C LEU A 74 -14.29 2.92 4.71
N GLY A 75 -14.98 4.02 4.37
CA GLY A 75 -14.70 4.82 3.18
C GLY A 75 -13.26 5.33 3.17
N GLN A 76 -12.84 5.95 4.26
CA GLN A 76 -11.46 6.42 4.41
C GLN A 76 -10.41 5.28 4.34
N ALA A 77 -10.76 4.08 4.81
CA ALA A 77 -9.87 2.92 4.68
C ALA A 77 -9.78 2.43 3.24
N ALA A 78 -10.89 2.41 2.51
CA ALA A 78 -10.94 2.05 1.10
C ALA A 78 -10.12 3.00 0.22
N ASP A 79 -10.23 4.32 0.45
CA ASP A 79 -9.45 5.32 -0.27
C ASP A 79 -7.94 5.13 -0.04
N ARG A 80 -7.54 4.86 1.20
CA ARG A 80 -6.13 4.58 1.52
C ARG A 80 -5.64 3.28 0.89
N LEU A 81 -6.46 2.24 0.85
CA LEU A 81 -6.12 0.98 0.19
C LEU A 81 -5.94 1.20 -1.32
N ALA A 82 -6.87 1.91 -1.96
CA ALA A 82 -6.79 2.21 -3.38
C ALA A 82 -5.52 2.98 -3.75
N ALA A 83 -5.19 4.03 -2.97
CA ALA A 83 -3.95 4.78 -3.16
C ALA A 83 -2.70 3.91 -2.97
N ALA A 84 -2.68 3.05 -1.94
CA ALA A 84 -1.54 2.17 -1.68
C ALA A 84 -1.35 1.12 -2.78
N VAL A 85 -2.44 0.58 -3.34
CA VAL A 85 -2.39 -0.39 -4.45
C VAL A 85 -1.94 0.27 -5.75
N ALA A 86 -2.36 1.50 -6.01
CA ALA A 86 -1.97 2.24 -7.22
C ALA A 86 -0.46 2.56 -7.26
N ASP A 87 0.17 2.67 -6.09
CA ASP A 87 1.60 3.03 -5.95
C ASP A 87 2.52 1.81 -5.75
N LEU A 88 2.02 0.56 -5.95
CA LEU A 88 2.85 -0.65 -5.78
C LEU A 88 3.98 -0.66 -6.82
N PRO A 89 5.25 -0.62 -6.41
CA PRO A 89 6.36 -0.47 -7.34
C PRO A 89 6.83 -1.82 -7.91
N VAL A 90 7.36 -1.79 -9.14
CA VAL A 90 8.22 -2.87 -9.65
C VAL A 90 9.62 -2.70 -9.05
N GLN A 91 10.28 -3.82 -8.74
CA GLN A 91 11.69 -3.81 -8.32
C GLN A 91 12.56 -4.41 -9.43
N TRP A 92 13.47 -3.60 -9.98
CA TRP A 92 14.53 -4.06 -10.87
C TRP A 92 15.75 -3.16 -10.74
N GLY A 93 16.60 -3.43 -9.76
CA GLY A 93 17.81 -2.63 -9.49
C GLY A 93 19.11 -3.40 -9.70
N GLY A 94 19.04 -4.72 -9.74
CA GLY A 94 20.21 -5.60 -9.73
C GLY A 94 20.84 -5.68 -8.32
N ALA A 95 21.94 -6.39 -8.21
CA ALA A 95 22.55 -6.71 -6.92
C ALA A 95 22.98 -5.48 -6.10
N ALA A 96 23.34 -4.39 -6.75
CA ALA A 96 23.79 -3.15 -6.11
C ALA A 96 22.75 -2.00 -6.20
N GLY A 97 21.60 -2.23 -6.84
CA GLY A 97 20.57 -1.20 -7.01
C GLY A 97 20.92 -0.10 -8.02
N THR A 98 21.89 -0.32 -8.89
CA THR A 98 22.44 0.70 -9.78
C THR A 98 22.00 0.55 -11.24
N LEU A 99 21.25 -0.51 -11.58
CA LEU A 99 20.94 -0.90 -12.96
C LEU A 99 22.17 -1.15 -13.86
N ALA A 100 23.40 -1.12 -13.30
CA ALA A 100 24.61 -1.17 -14.10
C ALA A 100 24.72 -2.45 -14.96
N SER A 101 24.28 -3.59 -14.43
CA SER A 101 24.27 -4.84 -15.18
C SER A 101 23.28 -4.79 -16.35
N LEU A 102 22.06 -4.27 -16.14
CA LEU A 102 21.05 -4.11 -17.16
C LEU A 102 21.52 -3.10 -18.23
N SER A 103 22.05 -1.96 -17.82
CA SER A 103 22.65 -0.97 -18.76
C SER A 103 23.75 -1.57 -19.61
N GLY A 104 24.63 -2.37 -19.01
CA GLY A 104 25.68 -3.07 -19.77
C GLY A 104 25.14 -4.11 -20.76
N HIS A 105 23.97 -4.71 -20.51
CA HIS A 105 23.29 -5.57 -21.50
C HIS A 105 22.69 -4.75 -22.64
N VAL A 106 22.02 -3.64 -22.31
CA VAL A 106 21.46 -2.71 -23.31
C VAL A 106 22.56 -2.16 -24.23
N ASP A 107 23.69 -1.70 -23.67
CA ASP A 107 24.84 -1.21 -24.44
C ASP A 107 25.42 -2.26 -25.39
N ARG A 108 25.48 -3.53 -24.97
CA ARG A 108 25.93 -4.62 -25.85
C ARG A 108 24.94 -4.87 -26.99
N ALA A 109 23.65 -4.82 -26.70
CA ALA A 109 22.61 -5.03 -27.71
C ALA A 109 22.56 -3.88 -28.73
N HIS A 110 22.76 -2.63 -28.29
CA HIS A 110 22.95 -1.49 -29.21
C HIS A 110 24.15 -1.67 -30.14
N ARG A 111 25.32 -2.06 -29.60
CA ARG A 111 26.50 -2.32 -30.40
C ARG A 111 26.31 -3.47 -31.38
N ALA A 112 25.47 -4.43 -31.05
CA ALA A 112 25.11 -5.54 -31.91
C ALA A 112 24.01 -5.21 -32.95
N GLY A 113 23.41 -4.01 -32.88
CA GLY A 113 22.31 -3.58 -33.75
C GLY A 113 21.00 -4.34 -33.49
N THR A 114 20.83 -4.94 -32.31
CA THR A 114 19.64 -5.74 -31.95
C THR A 114 18.60 -4.93 -31.15
N LEU A 115 18.96 -3.74 -30.68
CA LEU A 115 18.04 -2.79 -30.00
C LEU A 115 18.14 -1.42 -30.66
N GLY A 116 17.01 -0.72 -30.75
CA GLY A 116 16.96 0.67 -31.18
C GLY A 116 17.49 1.61 -30.10
N PRO A 117 17.95 2.80 -30.52
CA PRO A 117 18.58 3.79 -29.60
C PRO A 117 17.64 4.31 -28.50
N GLU A 118 16.32 4.15 -28.66
CA GLU A 118 15.30 4.57 -27.70
C GLU A 118 15.22 3.63 -26.51
N VAL A 119 15.70 2.39 -26.62
CA VAL A 119 15.62 1.40 -25.54
C VAL A 119 16.76 1.63 -24.55
N THR A 120 16.42 1.92 -23.33
CA THR A 120 17.36 2.12 -22.21
C THR A 120 17.07 1.13 -21.09
N ALA A 121 17.95 1.04 -20.09
CA ALA A 121 17.67 0.26 -18.89
C ALA A 121 16.40 0.79 -18.15
N PHE A 122 16.15 2.09 -18.22
CA PHE A 122 14.98 2.70 -17.58
C PHE A 122 13.69 2.36 -18.33
N THR A 123 13.68 2.48 -19.66
CA THR A 123 12.48 2.10 -20.45
C THR A 123 12.13 0.63 -20.28
N LEU A 124 13.11 -0.26 -20.11
CA LEU A 124 12.85 -1.67 -19.83
C LEU A 124 12.22 -1.89 -18.45
N VAL A 125 12.57 -1.07 -17.46
CA VAL A 125 11.89 -1.09 -16.13
C VAL A 125 10.46 -0.58 -16.26
N GLU A 126 10.23 0.49 -17.03
CA GLU A 126 8.88 1.01 -17.30
C GLU A 126 8.01 -0.03 -18.04
N ASP A 127 8.55 -0.68 -19.04
CA ASP A 127 7.86 -1.75 -19.79
C ASP A 127 7.49 -2.91 -18.87
N LEU A 128 8.43 -3.36 -18.01
CA LEU A 128 8.15 -4.41 -17.04
C LEU A 128 7.08 -4.00 -16.05
N ALA A 129 7.10 -2.75 -15.57
CA ALA A 129 6.08 -2.23 -14.67
C ALA A 129 4.70 -2.25 -15.34
N ALA A 130 4.61 -1.80 -16.59
CA ALA A 130 3.38 -1.82 -17.36
C ALA A 130 2.85 -3.25 -17.57
N GLU A 131 3.71 -4.21 -17.92
CA GLU A 131 3.33 -5.62 -18.08
C GLU A 131 2.83 -6.27 -16.78
N LEU A 132 3.39 -5.87 -15.63
CA LEU A 132 3.00 -6.40 -14.33
C LEU A 132 1.84 -5.62 -13.69
N GLY A 133 1.42 -4.49 -14.28
CA GLY A 133 0.42 -3.60 -13.69
C GLY A 133 0.91 -2.92 -12.41
N LEU A 134 2.21 -2.63 -12.34
CA LEU A 134 2.86 -1.98 -11.20
C LEU A 134 3.35 -0.57 -11.58
N ALA A 135 3.68 0.25 -10.59
CA ALA A 135 4.30 1.54 -10.81
C ALA A 135 5.79 1.39 -11.13
N ALA A 136 6.31 2.18 -12.08
CA ALA A 136 7.73 2.28 -12.31
C ALA A 136 8.33 3.29 -11.34
N GLU A 137 9.09 2.85 -10.35
CA GLU A 137 9.86 3.73 -9.48
C GLU A 137 11.22 4.02 -10.12
N LEU A 138 11.35 5.18 -10.76
CA LEU A 138 12.59 5.65 -11.40
C LEU A 138 13.52 6.32 -10.36
N GLY A 139 13.80 5.64 -9.27
CA GLY A 139 14.80 6.05 -8.28
C GLY A 139 16.08 5.22 -8.38
N PRO A 140 17.27 5.77 -8.05
CA PRO A 140 18.46 4.94 -7.93
C PRO A 140 18.17 3.88 -6.86
N GLY A 141 18.11 2.63 -7.30
CA GLY A 141 17.89 1.38 -6.61
C GLY A 141 17.78 1.42 -5.10
N THR A 142 16.75 2.04 -4.62
CA THR A 142 16.43 1.96 -3.21
C THR A 142 15.85 0.57 -2.98
N ARG A 143 16.66 -0.30 -2.39
CA ARG A 143 16.19 -1.52 -1.72
C ARG A 143 15.28 -1.14 -0.55
N THR A 144 14.29 -0.35 -0.83
CA THR A 144 13.16 -0.14 0.05
C THR A 144 12.06 -1.05 -0.44
N ALA A 145 12.31 -2.35 -0.28
CA ALA A 145 11.24 -3.30 -0.14
C ALA A 145 10.26 -2.72 0.88
N TRP A 146 9.11 -2.31 0.43
CA TRP A 146 8.00 -1.75 1.16
C TRP A 146 7.85 -0.23 0.97
N PRO A 147 6.72 0.20 0.43
CA PRO A 147 6.44 1.62 0.28
C PRO A 147 6.36 2.28 1.65
N SER A 148 7.48 2.85 2.09
CA SER A 148 7.57 3.61 3.35
C SER A 148 6.66 4.86 3.35
N ARG A 149 6.04 5.19 2.22
CA ARG A 149 5.11 6.30 2.05
C ARG A 149 3.63 5.92 2.23
N ALA A 150 3.25 4.67 1.95
CA ALA A 150 1.86 4.22 2.01
C ALA A 150 1.47 3.64 3.39
N TRP A 151 2.44 3.29 4.22
CA TRP A 151 2.15 2.85 5.57
C TRP A 151 2.05 4.06 6.49
N PRO A 152 0.99 4.22 7.29
CA PRO A 152 0.97 5.23 8.32
C PRO A 152 2.22 5.04 9.17
N ARG A 153 2.96 6.13 9.42
CA ARG A 153 4.18 6.14 10.24
C ARG A 153 3.99 5.18 11.41
N PRO A 154 5.00 4.35 11.74
CA PRO A 154 4.90 3.51 12.92
C PRO A 154 4.42 4.36 14.10
N TRP A 155 3.50 3.81 14.86
CA TRP A 155 2.98 4.46 16.06
C TRP A 155 4.11 5.19 16.79
N PRO A 156 3.87 6.42 17.28
CA PRO A 156 4.91 7.18 17.95
C PRO A 156 5.56 6.30 19.02
N THR A 157 6.83 6.07 18.88
CA THR A 157 7.64 5.32 19.88
C THR A 157 7.76 6.06 21.20
N SER A 158 7.10 7.21 21.31
CA SER A 158 6.97 7.99 22.53
C SER A 158 5.65 7.70 23.24
N TRP A 159 5.41 6.44 23.58
CA TRP A 159 4.54 6.17 24.70
C TRP A 159 5.28 6.66 25.94
N PRO A 160 4.70 7.56 26.79
CA PRO A 160 5.35 7.96 28.03
C PRO A 160 5.65 6.69 28.82
N ARG A 161 6.91 6.40 29.08
CA ARG A 161 7.27 5.37 30.05
C ARG A 161 6.56 5.74 31.33
N ALA A 162 5.61 4.94 31.77
CA ALA A 162 5.02 5.08 33.08
C ALA A 162 6.16 5.19 34.09
N GLY A 163 6.31 6.36 34.69
CA GLY A 163 7.37 6.65 35.64
C GLY A 163 7.34 5.62 36.74
N ARG A 164 8.41 4.91 36.96
CA ARG A 164 8.62 4.20 38.20
C ARG A 164 8.68 5.25 39.30
N SER A 165 7.70 5.25 40.15
CA SER A 165 7.76 6.02 41.39
C SER A 165 9.01 5.57 42.17
N PRO A 166 9.85 6.45 42.65
CA PRO A 166 10.92 6.07 43.59
C PRO A 166 10.25 5.68 44.92
N THR A 167 10.36 4.41 45.26
CA THR A 167 10.13 3.96 46.64
C THR A 167 11.21 4.57 47.52
N THR A 168 10.86 5.59 48.24
CA THR A 168 11.64 6.05 49.43
C THR A 168 11.19 5.25 50.63
N CYS A 169 12.14 4.49 51.20
CA CYS A 169 12.09 4.06 52.61
C CYS A 169 12.05 5.24 53.55
#